data_c342d693d5a441e70c52897a72836f35
#
_entry.id   c342d693d5a441e70c52897a72836f35
#
_cell.length_a   1.000
_cell.length_b   1.000
_cell.length_c   1.000
_cell.angle_alpha   90.00
_cell.angle_beta   90.00
_cell.angle_gamma   90.00
#
_symmetry.space_group_name_H-M   'P 1'
#
loop_
_entity.id
_entity.type
_entity.pdbx_description
1 polymer ?
#
loop_
_entity_poly.entity_id
_entity_poly.type
_entity_poly.pdbx_seq_one_letter_code
_entity_poly.pdbx_strand_id
1 'polypeptide(L)'
;MKNALITGITGQDGSYLAELLLEKGYNVYGIMRRKSVVDYGNVDHIKDKINFIYADMTDVVSLIQAMKISQADEVYNLAAQSFVATSWDTPLGTADIDALGVTNMLEAIRTVKPEAHFYQASTSEMFGKVQAIPQDETTPFYPRSPYGVAKLYGHWITKNYRESYNMFACSGILFNHESERRGKEFVTRKITDAVARIKLGVQDHVELGNMDAKRDWGHSKDYVKACLLYTSDAADE
;
A
#
# COMPACT_ATOMS: atom_id res chain seq x y z
N MET A 1 18.66 13.00 10.44
CA MET A 1 17.20 12.72 10.38
C MET A 1 16.97 12.07 9.04
N LYS A 2 16.37 10.87 8.98
CA LYS A 2 16.05 10.19 7.71
C LYS A 2 14.82 10.82 7.07
N ASN A 3 14.79 10.85 5.74
CA ASN A 3 13.63 11.27 4.94
C ASN A 3 12.87 10.02 4.47
N ALA A 4 11.58 9.97 4.71
CA ALA A 4 10.71 8.91 4.22
C ALA A 4 9.67 9.46 3.22
N LEU A 5 9.49 8.79 2.09
CA LEU A 5 8.45 9.11 1.10
C LEU A 5 7.38 8.01 1.09
N ILE A 6 6.14 8.38 1.31
CA ILE A 6 5.00 7.46 1.36
C ILE A 6 4.05 7.75 0.21
N THR A 7 3.84 6.79 -0.69
CA THR A 7 2.72 6.83 -1.63
C THR A 7 1.47 6.25 -0.96
N GLY A 8 0.27 6.77 -1.29
CA GLY A 8 -0.95 6.32 -0.62
C GLY A 8 -1.06 6.76 0.85
N ILE A 9 -0.39 7.84 1.24
CA ILE A 9 -0.30 8.34 2.62
C ILE A 9 -1.65 8.61 3.28
N THR A 10 -2.67 8.99 2.52
CA THR A 10 -4.03 9.29 3.02
C THR A 10 -4.87 8.03 3.30
N GLY A 11 -4.37 6.87 2.89
CA GLY A 11 -5.01 5.56 3.12
C GLY A 11 -4.86 5.07 4.56
N GLN A 12 -5.41 3.88 4.84
CA GLN A 12 -5.32 3.23 6.14
C GLN A 12 -3.87 3.07 6.58
N ASP A 13 -3.09 2.28 5.84
CA ASP A 13 -1.71 1.93 6.22
C ASP A 13 -0.76 3.12 6.11
N GLY A 14 -0.92 3.93 5.06
CA GLY A 14 -0.12 5.14 4.87
C GLY A 14 -0.23 6.11 6.04
N SER A 15 -1.42 6.25 6.62
CA SER A 15 -1.65 7.14 7.76
C SER A 15 -1.01 6.62 9.06
N TYR A 16 -1.10 5.32 9.34
CA TYR A 16 -0.43 4.73 10.50
C TYR A 16 1.09 4.70 10.35
N LEU A 17 1.58 4.45 9.13
CA LEU A 17 3.01 4.52 8.88
C LEU A 17 3.55 5.95 9.04
N ALA A 18 2.82 6.95 8.57
CA ALA A 18 3.20 8.35 8.76
C ALA A 18 3.30 8.71 10.26
N GLU A 19 2.31 8.31 11.07
CA GLU A 19 2.35 8.50 12.53
C GLU A 19 3.59 7.83 13.15
N LEU A 20 3.83 6.56 12.82
CA LEU A 20 4.96 5.79 13.35
C LEU A 20 6.30 6.42 12.97
N LEU A 21 6.47 6.87 11.74
CA LEU A 21 7.71 7.50 11.28
C LEU A 21 7.94 8.87 11.93
N LEU A 22 6.87 9.68 12.10
CA LEU A 22 6.95 10.93 12.84
C LEU A 22 7.36 10.73 14.30
N GLU A 23 6.80 9.70 14.98
CA GLU A 23 7.19 9.32 16.34
C GLU A 23 8.67 8.91 16.44
N LYS A 24 9.19 8.29 15.39
CA LYS A 24 10.61 7.92 15.30
C LYS A 24 11.54 9.04 14.82
N GLY A 25 11.01 10.24 14.61
CA GLY A 25 11.81 11.41 14.25
C GLY A 25 12.20 11.49 12.77
N TYR A 26 11.46 10.82 11.88
CA TYR A 26 11.65 10.96 10.44
C TYR A 26 11.08 12.28 9.94
N ASN A 27 11.66 12.80 8.85
CA ASN A 27 11.05 13.82 8.03
C ASN A 27 10.14 13.12 6.99
N VAL A 28 8.82 13.25 7.16
CA VAL A 28 7.84 12.50 6.37
C VAL A 28 7.36 13.32 5.19
N TYR A 29 7.47 12.73 4.00
CA TYR A 29 6.91 13.22 2.75
C TYR A 29 5.77 12.30 2.30
N GLY A 30 4.68 12.89 1.83
CA GLY A 30 3.51 12.13 1.36
C GLY A 30 3.13 12.48 -0.07
N ILE A 31 3.00 11.47 -0.93
CA ILE A 31 2.47 11.67 -2.27
C ILE A 31 0.95 11.70 -2.22
N MET A 32 0.37 12.76 -2.79
CA MET A 32 -1.06 12.92 -3.02
C MET A 32 -1.34 13.20 -4.49
N ARG A 33 -2.41 12.61 -5.04
CA ARG A 33 -2.91 13.00 -6.35
C ARG A 33 -3.59 14.37 -6.27
N ARG A 34 -3.38 15.20 -7.30
CA ARG A 34 -4.07 16.47 -7.41
C ARG A 34 -5.58 16.25 -7.55
N LYS A 35 -6.36 16.86 -6.66
CA LYS A 35 -7.82 16.89 -6.71
C LYS A 35 -8.30 18.34 -6.74
N SER A 36 -9.51 18.61 -7.24
CA SER A 36 -10.13 19.94 -7.21
C SER A 36 -10.39 20.42 -5.79
N VAL A 37 -10.74 19.51 -4.88
CA VAL A 37 -10.87 19.75 -3.44
C VAL A 37 -9.81 18.93 -2.73
N VAL A 38 -9.00 19.58 -1.91
CA VAL A 38 -7.97 18.90 -1.14
C VAL A 38 -8.62 18.13 -0.01
N ASP A 39 -8.27 16.85 0.09
CA ASP A 39 -8.75 15.95 1.13
C ASP A 39 -7.54 15.15 1.66
N TYR A 40 -7.21 15.38 2.93
CA TYR A 40 -6.10 14.70 3.61
C TYR A 40 -6.48 13.33 4.16
N GLY A 41 -7.76 12.93 4.10
CA GLY A 41 -8.23 11.62 4.55
C GLY A 41 -7.80 11.31 5.98
N ASN A 42 -7.17 10.15 6.17
CA ASN A 42 -6.79 9.66 7.50
C ASN A 42 -5.58 10.39 8.13
N VAL A 43 -4.94 11.34 7.45
CA VAL A 43 -3.79 12.11 7.99
C VAL A 43 -4.15 13.57 8.33
N ASP A 44 -5.43 13.96 8.26
CA ASP A 44 -5.83 15.35 8.50
C ASP A 44 -5.37 15.88 9.87
N HIS A 45 -5.37 15.04 10.89
CA HIS A 45 -4.95 15.36 12.27
C HIS A 45 -3.44 15.57 12.45
N ILE A 46 -2.62 15.17 11.47
CA ILE A 46 -1.15 15.33 11.48
C ILE A 46 -0.63 16.03 10.23
N LYS A 47 -1.50 16.59 9.39
CA LYS A 47 -1.14 17.16 8.09
C LYS A 47 -0.06 18.24 8.17
N ASP A 48 -0.05 19.05 9.23
CA ASP A 48 0.93 20.12 9.42
C ASP A 48 2.34 19.62 9.75
N LYS A 49 2.50 18.30 10.00
CA LYS A 49 3.78 17.63 10.24
C LYS A 49 4.29 16.87 9.02
N ILE A 50 3.54 16.85 7.91
CA ILE A 50 3.84 16.10 6.70
C ILE A 50 4.13 17.05 5.55
N ASN A 51 5.16 16.78 4.78
CA ASN A 51 5.49 17.49 3.55
C ASN A 51 4.76 16.84 2.38
N PHE A 52 3.64 17.43 1.92
CA PHE A 52 2.88 16.87 0.81
C PHE A 52 3.47 17.25 -0.55
N ILE A 53 3.54 16.27 -1.45
CA ILE A 53 3.98 16.44 -2.84
C ILE A 53 2.87 15.92 -3.77
N TYR A 54 2.49 16.70 -4.77
CA TYR A 54 1.55 16.25 -5.79
C TYR A 54 2.26 15.44 -6.85
N ALA A 55 1.91 14.15 -6.94
CA ALA A 55 2.40 13.23 -7.96
C ALA A 55 1.37 12.13 -8.22
N ASP A 56 1.51 11.42 -9.34
CA ASP A 56 0.66 10.30 -9.73
C ASP A 56 1.52 9.09 -10.09
N MET A 57 1.09 7.89 -9.68
CA MET A 57 1.80 6.64 -9.97
C MET A 57 1.91 6.36 -11.47
N THR A 58 1.00 6.92 -12.27
CA THR A 58 0.99 6.79 -13.73
C THR A 58 1.86 7.82 -14.46
N ASP A 59 2.44 8.78 -13.73
CA ASP A 59 3.29 9.84 -14.28
C ASP A 59 4.70 9.79 -13.66
N VAL A 60 5.62 9.11 -14.35
CA VAL A 60 7.01 8.95 -13.89
C VAL A 60 7.74 10.29 -13.69
N VAL A 61 7.38 11.33 -14.46
CA VAL A 61 8.02 12.66 -14.33
C VAL A 61 7.68 13.26 -12.97
N SER A 62 6.42 13.16 -12.55
CA SER A 62 6.00 13.65 -11.23
C SER A 62 6.66 12.87 -10.08
N LEU A 63 6.85 11.55 -10.24
CA LEU A 63 7.55 10.71 -9.26
C LEU A 63 9.05 11.05 -9.17
N ILE A 64 9.73 11.32 -10.30
CA ILE A 64 11.10 11.81 -10.32
C ILE A 64 11.21 13.15 -9.59
N GLN A 65 10.27 14.06 -9.78
CA GLN A 65 10.25 15.33 -9.03
C GLN A 65 10.01 15.10 -7.53
N ALA A 66 9.11 14.17 -7.17
CA ALA A 66 8.88 13.82 -5.77
C ALA A 66 10.15 13.27 -5.10
N MET A 67 10.91 12.42 -5.78
CA MET A 67 12.21 11.92 -5.30
C MET A 67 13.23 13.05 -5.16
N LYS A 68 13.31 13.98 -6.13
CA LYS A 68 14.21 15.14 -6.06
C LYS A 68 13.89 16.08 -4.90
N ILE A 69 12.61 16.30 -4.62
CA ILE A 69 12.15 17.18 -3.53
C ILE A 69 12.38 16.52 -2.17
N SER A 70 12.00 15.27 -2.02
CA SER A 70 12.07 14.55 -0.75
C SER A 70 13.48 14.11 -0.39
N GLN A 71 14.32 13.82 -1.39
CA GLN A 71 15.62 13.15 -1.18
C GLN A 71 15.48 11.96 -0.24
N ALA A 72 14.39 11.17 -0.43
CA ALA A 72 14.00 10.11 0.48
C ALA A 72 15.10 9.06 0.64
N ASP A 73 15.39 8.68 1.89
CA ASP A 73 16.25 7.55 2.24
C ASP A 73 15.47 6.25 2.18
N GLU A 74 14.17 6.33 2.46
CA GLU A 74 13.23 5.19 2.46
C GLU A 74 11.96 5.57 1.70
N VAL A 75 11.51 4.68 0.81
CA VAL A 75 10.31 4.86 -0.01
C VAL A 75 9.33 3.72 0.25
N TYR A 76 8.14 4.06 0.73
CA TYR A 76 7.07 3.11 1.02
C TYR A 76 5.95 3.23 -0.02
N ASN A 77 5.87 2.25 -0.91
CA ASN A 77 4.88 2.24 -1.98
C ASN A 77 3.61 1.51 -1.54
N LEU A 78 2.68 2.27 -0.97
CA LEU A 78 1.39 1.80 -0.46
C LEU A 78 0.22 2.22 -1.36
N ALA A 79 0.45 3.08 -2.36
CA ALA A 79 -0.58 3.50 -3.30
C ALA A 79 -1.05 2.32 -4.16
N ALA A 80 -2.36 2.12 -4.20
CA ALA A 80 -2.98 1.10 -5.02
C ALA A 80 -4.46 1.41 -5.28
N GLN A 81 -5.02 0.82 -6.36
CA GLN A 81 -6.43 0.52 -6.45
C GLN A 81 -6.66 -0.79 -5.69
N SER A 82 -7.01 -0.72 -4.40
CA SER A 82 -6.95 -1.87 -3.49
C SER A 82 -8.27 -2.65 -3.35
N PHE A 83 -9.36 -2.17 -3.93
CA PHE A 83 -10.64 -2.86 -3.87
C PHE A 83 -10.76 -3.88 -5.01
N VAL A 84 -10.65 -5.16 -4.68
CA VAL A 84 -10.59 -6.27 -5.65
C VAL A 84 -11.76 -6.25 -6.63
N ALA A 85 -13.00 -6.00 -6.16
CA ALA A 85 -14.18 -6.00 -7.03
C ALA A 85 -14.08 -4.95 -8.14
N THR A 86 -13.64 -3.73 -7.84
CA THR A 86 -13.45 -2.66 -8.84
C THR A 86 -12.43 -3.02 -9.92
N SER A 87 -11.46 -3.91 -9.63
CA SER A 87 -10.48 -4.32 -10.63
C SER A 87 -11.08 -5.05 -11.84
N TRP A 88 -12.29 -5.62 -11.69
CA TRP A 88 -13.03 -6.23 -12.79
C TRP A 88 -13.69 -5.20 -13.71
N ASP A 89 -14.11 -4.07 -13.13
CA ASP A 89 -14.73 -2.97 -13.87
C ASP A 89 -13.69 -2.06 -14.52
N THR A 90 -12.51 -1.92 -13.88
CA THR A 90 -11.43 -1.02 -14.33
C THR A 90 -10.07 -1.74 -14.40
N PRO A 91 -9.93 -2.83 -15.19
CA PRO A 91 -8.72 -3.65 -15.19
C PRO A 91 -7.48 -2.89 -15.68
N LEU A 92 -7.63 -2.02 -16.67
CA LEU A 92 -6.51 -1.23 -17.22
C LEU A 92 -6.03 -0.19 -16.18
N GLY A 93 -6.95 0.59 -15.59
CA GLY A 93 -6.58 1.55 -14.56
C GLY A 93 -5.96 0.88 -13.32
N THR A 94 -6.40 -0.33 -12.97
CA THR A 94 -5.77 -1.15 -11.92
C THR A 94 -4.34 -1.54 -12.33
N ALA A 95 -4.12 -1.99 -13.56
CA ALA A 95 -2.79 -2.36 -14.05
C ALA A 95 -1.87 -1.13 -14.13
N ASP A 96 -2.35 0.01 -14.60
CA ASP A 96 -1.56 1.25 -14.70
C ASP A 96 -1.02 1.69 -13.33
N ILE A 97 -1.84 1.58 -12.28
CA ILE A 97 -1.45 2.01 -10.93
C ILE A 97 -0.66 0.91 -10.21
N ASP A 98 -1.22 -0.32 -10.15
CA ASP A 98 -0.74 -1.38 -9.25
C ASP A 98 0.40 -2.21 -9.85
N ALA A 99 0.59 -2.16 -11.18
CA ALA A 99 1.68 -2.81 -11.89
C ALA A 99 2.68 -1.78 -12.43
N LEU A 100 2.32 -1.03 -13.47
CA LEU A 100 3.22 -0.08 -14.12
C LEU A 100 3.65 1.06 -13.18
N GLY A 101 2.76 1.50 -12.29
CA GLY A 101 3.09 2.49 -11.27
C GLY A 101 4.25 2.06 -10.36
N VAL A 102 4.39 0.77 -10.06
CA VAL A 102 5.53 0.24 -9.30
C VAL A 102 6.83 0.42 -10.09
N THR A 103 6.82 0.09 -11.39
CA THR A 103 7.98 0.32 -12.27
C THR A 103 8.34 1.80 -12.35
N ASN A 104 7.34 2.69 -12.49
CA ASN A 104 7.56 4.13 -12.51
C ASN A 104 8.26 4.63 -11.23
N MET A 105 7.84 4.11 -10.05
CA MET A 105 8.46 4.50 -8.77
C MET A 105 9.90 3.97 -8.68
N LEU A 106 10.15 2.72 -9.07
CA LEU A 106 11.49 2.13 -9.10
C LEU A 106 12.42 2.89 -10.04
N GLU A 107 11.95 3.30 -11.23
CA GLU A 107 12.71 4.14 -12.16
C GLU A 107 13.00 5.54 -11.60
N ALA A 108 12.04 6.13 -10.88
CA ALA A 108 12.25 7.42 -10.21
C ALA A 108 13.34 7.31 -9.14
N ILE A 109 13.33 6.24 -8.33
CA ILE A 109 14.36 5.98 -7.31
C ILE A 109 15.71 5.76 -7.98
N ARG A 110 15.79 4.83 -8.97
CA ARG A 110 17.02 4.51 -9.69
C ARG A 110 17.65 5.73 -10.33
N THR A 111 16.83 6.67 -10.82
CA THR A 111 17.29 7.89 -11.50
C THR A 111 17.82 8.94 -10.53
N VAL A 112 17.22 9.07 -9.34
CA VAL A 112 17.49 10.20 -8.42
C VAL A 112 18.36 9.78 -7.23
N LYS A 113 18.06 8.63 -6.62
CA LYS A 113 18.74 8.16 -5.39
C LYS A 113 18.69 6.63 -5.34
N PRO A 114 19.51 5.94 -6.15
CA PRO A 114 19.48 4.47 -6.27
C PRO A 114 19.80 3.71 -4.99
N GLU A 115 20.43 4.37 -4.01
CA GLU A 115 20.71 3.84 -2.68
C GLU A 115 19.53 3.92 -1.71
N ALA A 116 18.42 4.56 -2.08
CA ALA A 116 17.23 4.61 -1.23
C ALA A 116 16.59 3.22 -1.07
N HIS A 117 16.15 2.91 0.14
CA HIS A 117 15.45 1.66 0.42
C HIS A 117 14.01 1.74 -0.08
N PHE A 118 13.59 0.73 -0.81
CA PHE A 118 12.24 0.67 -1.38
C PHE A 118 11.44 -0.50 -0.79
N TYR A 119 10.27 -0.20 -0.25
CA TYR A 119 9.28 -1.17 0.19
C TYR A 119 8.06 -1.17 -0.74
N GLN A 120 7.72 -2.34 -1.28
CA GLN A 120 6.50 -2.58 -2.07
C GLN A 120 5.46 -3.29 -1.22
N ALA A 121 4.29 -2.70 -1.04
CA ALA A 121 3.14 -3.40 -0.49
C ALA A 121 2.60 -4.39 -1.53
N SER A 122 2.91 -5.65 -1.36
CA SER A 122 2.32 -6.78 -2.09
C SER A 122 1.08 -7.31 -1.34
N THR A 123 0.49 -8.40 -1.76
CA THR A 123 -0.79 -8.88 -1.23
C THR A 123 -0.90 -10.40 -1.24
N SER A 124 -1.62 -10.98 -0.29
CA SER A 124 -2.01 -12.39 -0.30
C SER A 124 -2.92 -12.77 -1.49
N GLU A 125 -3.56 -11.80 -2.15
CA GLU A 125 -4.34 -12.05 -3.38
C GLU A 125 -3.49 -12.58 -4.56
N MET A 126 -2.16 -12.48 -4.47
CA MET A 126 -1.25 -13.13 -5.41
C MET A 126 -1.33 -14.66 -5.34
N PHE A 127 -1.59 -15.23 -4.16
CA PHE A 127 -1.79 -16.69 -4.01
C PHE A 127 -3.08 -17.15 -4.67
N GLY A 128 -4.14 -16.36 -4.65
CA GLY A 128 -5.39 -16.57 -5.37
C GLY A 128 -6.00 -17.97 -5.18
N LYS A 129 -5.86 -18.87 -6.20
CA LYS A 129 -6.18 -20.28 -6.05
C LYS A 129 -5.03 -20.97 -5.31
N VAL A 130 -5.12 -20.98 -3.99
CA VAL A 130 -4.09 -21.45 -3.08
C VAL A 130 -3.58 -22.83 -3.44
N GLN A 131 -2.25 -22.98 -3.57
CA GLN A 131 -1.58 -24.23 -3.96
C GLN A 131 -1.04 -25.01 -2.77
N ALA A 132 -0.89 -24.38 -1.60
CA ALA A 132 -0.45 -25.00 -0.35
C ALA A 132 -1.08 -24.29 0.86
N ILE A 133 -1.23 -25.00 1.98
CA ILE A 133 -1.72 -24.47 3.27
C ILE A 133 -0.83 -25.06 4.38
N PRO A 134 -0.18 -24.23 5.20
CA PRO A 134 -0.10 -22.76 5.11
C PRO A 134 0.66 -22.29 3.86
N GLN A 135 0.49 -21.00 3.47
CA GLN A 135 1.32 -20.38 2.46
C GLN A 135 2.62 -19.86 3.07
N ASP A 136 3.69 -19.92 2.28
CA ASP A 136 4.99 -19.33 2.56
C ASP A 136 5.58 -18.67 1.29
N GLU A 137 6.79 -18.17 1.36
CA GLU A 137 7.47 -17.46 0.27
C GLU A 137 7.80 -18.37 -0.93
N THR A 138 7.72 -19.71 -0.75
CA THR A 138 7.94 -20.70 -1.81
C THR A 138 6.65 -21.18 -2.46
N THR A 139 5.50 -20.85 -1.87
CA THR A 139 4.18 -21.24 -2.39
C THR A 139 3.92 -20.57 -3.75
N PRO A 140 3.61 -21.36 -4.80
CA PRO A 140 3.34 -20.80 -6.12
C PRO A 140 2.17 -19.84 -6.13
N PHE A 141 2.34 -18.71 -6.81
CA PHE A 141 1.28 -17.73 -7.02
C PHE A 141 0.30 -18.16 -8.12
N TYR A 142 -0.99 -17.97 -7.89
CA TYR A 142 -2.05 -18.23 -8.86
C TYR A 142 -3.16 -17.19 -8.73
N PRO A 143 -2.92 -15.92 -9.09
CA PRO A 143 -3.87 -14.83 -8.87
C PRO A 143 -5.20 -15.08 -9.61
N ARG A 144 -6.31 -14.63 -9.02
CA ARG A 144 -7.67 -14.86 -9.53
C ARG A 144 -8.44 -13.57 -9.80
N SER A 145 -7.77 -12.42 -9.80
CA SER A 145 -8.36 -11.13 -10.12
C SER A 145 -7.36 -10.26 -10.88
N PRO A 146 -7.82 -9.26 -11.68
CA PRO A 146 -6.93 -8.27 -12.29
C PRO A 146 -6.05 -7.55 -11.25
N TYR A 147 -6.58 -7.26 -10.06
CA TYR A 147 -5.82 -6.73 -8.93
C TYR A 147 -4.67 -7.67 -8.51
N GLY A 148 -4.98 -8.95 -8.28
CA GLY A 148 -3.96 -9.93 -7.90
C GLY A 148 -2.85 -10.09 -8.95
N VAL A 149 -3.22 -10.05 -10.26
CA VAL A 149 -2.26 -10.09 -11.38
C VAL A 149 -1.37 -8.84 -11.39
N ALA A 150 -1.96 -7.66 -11.24
CA ALA A 150 -1.21 -6.40 -11.21
C ALA A 150 -0.23 -6.35 -10.01
N LYS A 151 -0.68 -6.77 -8.84
CA LYS A 151 0.16 -6.86 -7.63
C LYS A 151 1.27 -7.91 -7.78
N LEU A 152 1.02 -9.02 -8.46
CA LEU A 152 2.03 -10.04 -8.77
C LEU A 152 3.12 -9.47 -9.69
N TYR A 153 2.75 -8.69 -10.70
CA TYR A 153 3.73 -7.95 -11.51
C TYR A 153 4.58 -7.03 -10.62
N GLY A 154 3.94 -6.21 -9.77
CA GLY A 154 4.63 -5.30 -8.84
C GLY A 154 5.62 -6.03 -7.92
N HIS A 155 5.24 -7.21 -7.41
CA HIS A 155 6.12 -8.06 -6.61
C HIS A 155 7.36 -8.53 -7.40
N TRP A 156 7.17 -9.08 -8.59
CA TRP A 156 8.26 -9.59 -9.40
C TRP A 156 9.16 -8.51 -9.98
N ILE A 157 8.62 -7.36 -10.38
CA ILE A 157 9.45 -6.25 -10.87
C ILE A 157 10.30 -5.66 -9.75
N THR A 158 9.80 -5.61 -8.52
CA THR A 158 10.58 -5.20 -7.34
C THR A 158 11.78 -6.12 -7.13
N LYS A 159 11.56 -7.44 -7.16
CA LYS A 159 12.63 -8.43 -7.07
C LYS A 159 13.62 -8.29 -8.23
N ASN A 160 13.13 -8.10 -9.46
CA ASN A 160 13.97 -7.92 -10.63
C ASN A 160 14.90 -6.71 -10.50
N TYR A 161 14.39 -5.56 -10.02
CA TYR A 161 15.20 -4.36 -9.81
C TYR A 161 16.27 -4.55 -8.74
N ARG A 162 15.91 -5.25 -7.64
CA ARG A 162 16.89 -5.63 -6.62
C ARG A 162 18.05 -6.44 -7.21
N GLU A 163 17.75 -7.45 -8.01
CA GLU A 163 18.75 -8.36 -8.54
C GLU A 163 19.54 -7.76 -9.73
N SER A 164 18.89 -6.96 -10.58
CA SER A 164 19.50 -6.42 -11.81
C SER A 164 20.28 -5.12 -11.58
N TYR A 165 19.83 -4.28 -10.65
CA TYR A 165 20.41 -2.96 -10.40
C TYR A 165 21.04 -2.81 -9.01
N ASN A 166 21.09 -3.88 -8.23
CA ASN A 166 21.62 -3.88 -6.85
C ASN A 166 20.97 -2.81 -5.96
N MET A 167 19.66 -2.60 -6.17
CA MET A 167 18.87 -1.69 -5.33
C MET A 167 18.39 -2.41 -4.08
N PHE A 168 18.34 -1.71 -2.94
CA PHE A 168 17.60 -2.24 -1.79
C PHE A 168 16.10 -2.14 -2.08
N ALA A 169 15.47 -3.25 -2.45
CA ALA A 169 14.06 -3.31 -2.77
C ALA A 169 13.44 -4.59 -2.23
N CYS A 170 12.41 -4.46 -1.39
CA CYS A 170 11.72 -5.59 -0.76
C CYS A 170 10.21 -5.51 -0.96
N SER A 171 9.54 -6.65 -0.84
CA SER A 171 8.08 -6.76 -0.96
C SER A 171 7.50 -7.46 0.25
N GLY A 172 6.61 -6.79 0.98
CA GLY A 172 5.82 -7.43 2.04
C GLY A 172 4.57 -8.08 1.46
N ILE A 173 4.37 -9.39 1.67
CA ILE A 173 3.15 -10.08 1.28
C ILE A 173 2.10 -9.88 2.38
N LEU A 174 1.29 -8.83 2.23
CA LEU A 174 0.33 -8.44 3.23
C LEU A 174 -0.94 -9.28 3.11
N PHE A 175 -1.37 -9.88 4.22
CA PHE A 175 -2.68 -10.52 4.37
C PHE A 175 -3.74 -9.48 4.75
N ASN A 176 -4.96 -9.91 5.08
CA ASN A 176 -6.02 -8.98 5.44
C ASN A 176 -5.68 -8.25 6.75
N HIS A 177 -5.64 -6.95 6.71
CA HIS A 177 -5.37 -6.12 7.89
C HIS A 177 -6.33 -4.94 7.92
N GLU A 178 -6.84 -4.69 9.09
CA GLU A 178 -7.99 -3.85 9.29
C GLU A 178 -7.75 -2.84 10.41
N SER A 179 -8.57 -1.82 10.44
CA SER A 179 -8.62 -0.83 11.52
C SER A 179 -9.89 0.02 11.41
N GLU A 180 -10.07 0.92 12.35
CA GLU A 180 -11.10 1.95 12.31
C GLU A 180 -10.97 2.91 11.10
N ARG A 181 -9.80 2.91 10.40
CA ARG A 181 -9.53 3.72 9.20
C ARG A 181 -9.81 2.99 7.88
N ARG A 182 -10.33 1.76 7.96
CA ARG A 182 -10.64 0.96 6.77
C ARG A 182 -11.76 1.60 5.96
N GLY A 183 -11.71 1.52 4.63
CA GLY A 183 -12.77 1.96 3.73
C GLY A 183 -14.08 1.20 3.97
N LYS A 184 -15.23 1.86 3.81
CA LYS A 184 -16.56 1.28 4.13
C LYS A 184 -16.97 0.12 3.21
N GLU A 185 -16.36 0.01 2.04
CA GLU A 185 -16.57 -1.08 1.08
C GLU A 185 -15.95 -2.41 1.54
N PHE A 186 -14.96 -2.37 2.45
CA PHE A 186 -14.32 -3.57 2.99
C PHE A 186 -15.15 -4.20 4.11
N VAL A 187 -15.15 -5.54 4.15
CA VAL A 187 -16.09 -6.33 4.94
C VAL A 187 -16.15 -5.96 6.42
N THR A 188 -15.03 -5.74 7.09
CA THR A 188 -14.99 -5.41 8.50
C THR A 188 -15.63 -4.04 8.78
N ARG A 189 -15.27 -3.04 7.99
CA ARG A 189 -15.86 -1.70 8.13
C ARG A 189 -17.32 -1.68 7.66
N LYS A 190 -17.67 -2.43 6.62
CA LYS A 190 -19.05 -2.62 6.18
C LYS A 190 -19.92 -3.18 7.32
N ILE A 191 -19.43 -4.18 8.04
CA ILE A 191 -20.15 -4.78 9.17
C ILE A 191 -20.30 -3.78 10.32
N THR A 192 -19.21 -3.12 10.74
CA THR A 192 -19.26 -2.19 11.89
C THR A 192 -20.14 -0.97 11.60
N ASP A 193 -20.08 -0.41 10.38
CA ASP A 193 -20.97 0.69 9.95
C ASP A 193 -22.44 0.23 9.93
N ALA A 194 -22.72 -0.96 9.36
CA ALA A 194 -24.07 -1.50 9.31
C ALA A 194 -24.65 -1.77 10.70
N VAL A 195 -23.86 -2.36 11.61
CA VAL A 195 -24.31 -2.60 13.00
C VAL A 195 -24.68 -1.29 13.70
N ALA A 196 -23.85 -0.25 13.53
CA ALA A 196 -24.16 1.05 14.10
C ALA A 196 -25.46 1.65 13.50
N ARG A 197 -25.65 1.55 12.18
CA ARG A 197 -26.84 2.04 11.50
C ARG A 197 -28.11 1.26 11.85
N ILE A 198 -28.01 -0.05 11.99
CA ILE A 198 -29.11 -0.91 12.46
C ILE A 198 -29.51 -0.51 13.89
N LYS A 199 -28.53 -0.33 14.77
CA LYS A 199 -28.78 0.11 16.14
C LYS A 199 -29.49 1.46 16.23
N LEU A 200 -29.20 2.37 15.28
CA LEU A 200 -29.84 3.68 15.18
C LEU A 200 -31.19 3.65 14.45
N GLY A 201 -31.63 2.49 13.96
CA GLY A 201 -32.90 2.35 13.24
C GLY A 201 -32.93 2.96 11.84
N VAL A 202 -31.74 3.22 11.23
CA VAL A 202 -31.61 3.80 9.88
C VAL A 202 -31.28 2.76 8.81
N GLN A 203 -31.16 1.49 9.23
CA GLN A 203 -30.95 0.32 8.37
C GLN A 203 -31.50 -0.90 9.10
N ASP A 204 -32.00 -1.89 8.38
CA ASP A 204 -32.62 -3.09 8.96
C ASP A 204 -31.77 -4.36 8.86
N HIS A 205 -30.89 -4.45 7.86
CA HIS A 205 -30.00 -5.60 7.63
C HIS A 205 -28.69 -5.22 6.96
N VAL A 206 -27.74 -6.18 6.90
CA VAL A 206 -26.52 -6.08 6.11
C VAL A 206 -26.40 -7.31 5.22
N GLU A 207 -26.11 -7.08 3.94
CA GLU A 207 -25.83 -8.17 2.99
C GLU A 207 -24.34 -8.47 3.00
N LEU A 208 -24.01 -9.73 3.23
CA LEU A 208 -22.64 -10.25 3.17
C LEU A 208 -22.55 -11.31 2.07
N GLY A 209 -21.36 -11.44 1.46
CA GLY A 209 -21.07 -12.46 0.47
C GLY A 209 -20.85 -13.84 1.09
N ASN A 210 -19.78 -14.53 0.67
CA ASN A 210 -19.46 -15.86 1.17
C ASN A 210 -19.08 -15.84 2.67
N MET A 211 -19.95 -16.37 3.51
CA MET A 211 -19.78 -16.44 4.96
C MET A 211 -18.78 -17.50 5.41
N ASP A 212 -18.47 -18.49 4.55
CA ASP A 212 -17.54 -19.58 4.86
C ASP A 212 -16.09 -19.23 4.48
N ALA A 213 -15.84 -18.04 3.90
CA ALA A 213 -14.53 -17.61 3.49
C ALA A 213 -13.61 -17.41 4.70
N LYS A 214 -12.51 -18.17 4.73
CA LYS A 214 -11.46 -18.01 5.75
C LYS A 214 -10.48 -16.91 5.33
N ARG A 215 -10.03 -16.13 6.29
CA ARG A 215 -9.04 -15.05 6.11
C ARG A 215 -8.09 -15.01 7.29
N ASP A 216 -6.86 -14.61 7.03
CA ASP A 216 -5.91 -14.24 8.07
C ASP A 216 -6.09 -12.73 8.34
N TRP A 217 -6.36 -12.38 9.59
CA TRP A 217 -6.68 -11.02 10.00
C TRP A 217 -5.62 -10.46 10.94
N GLY A 218 -5.13 -9.27 10.61
CA GLY A 218 -4.25 -8.51 11.47
C GLY A 218 -4.72 -7.06 11.65
N HIS A 219 -4.00 -6.31 12.46
CA HIS A 219 -4.25 -4.87 12.63
C HIS A 219 -3.21 -4.05 11.86
N SER A 220 -3.66 -3.01 11.15
CA SER A 220 -2.77 -2.16 10.31
C SER A 220 -1.57 -1.59 11.05
N LYS A 221 -1.70 -1.27 12.36
CA LYS A 221 -0.56 -0.78 13.16
C LYS A 221 0.57 -1.81 13.28
N ASP A 222 0.26 -3.10 13.28
CA ASP A 222 1.30 -4.14 13.35
C ASP A 222 1.93 -4.35 11.97
N TYR A 223 1.13 -4.27 10.91
CA TYR A 223 1.63 -4.34 9.54
C TYR A 223 2.60 -3.20 9.20
N VAL A 224 2.30 -1.96 9.61
CA VAL A 224 3.23 -0.85 9.34
C VAL A 224 4.52 -0.92 10.14
N LYS A 225 4.52 -1.57 11.31
CA LYS A 225 5.77 -1.89 12.02
C LYS A 225 6.62 -2.87 11.21
N ALA A 226 6.00 -3.90 10.61
CA ALA A 226 6.70 -4.82 9.72
C ALA A 226 7.25 -4.09 8.47
N CYS A 227 6.47 -3.18 7.86
CA CYS A 227 6.98 -2.36 6.75
C CYS A 227 8.28 -1.63 7.10
N LEU A 228 8.33 -1.02 8.30
CA LEU A 228 9.54 -0.34 8.75
C LEU A 228 10.71 -1.30 9.02
N LEU A 229 10.44 -2.47 9.61
CA LEU A 229 11.49 -3.47 9.87
C LEU A 229 12.14 -3.96 8.57
N TYR A 230 11.34 -4.17 7.50
CA TYR A 230 11.86 -4.61 6.20
C TYR A 230 12.69 -3.56 5.46
N THR A 231 12.64 -2.30 5.84
CA THR A 231 13.45 -1.22 5.26
C THR A 231 14.58 -0.76 6.17
N SER A 232 14.61 -1.23 7.42
CA SER A 232 15.70 -0.97 8.35
C SER A 232 16.83 -2.00 8.21
N ASP A 233 18.03 -1.64 8.65
CA ASP A 233 19.22 -2.50 8.60
C ASP A 233 19.04 -3.84 9.38
N ALA A 234 18.00 -3.95 10.21
CA ALA A 234 17.66 -5.17 10.94
C ALA A 234 17.01 -6.26 10.06
N ALA A 235 16.68 -5.97 8.81
CA ALA A 235 16.13 -6.96 7.87
C ALA A 235 17.23 -7.78 7.15
N ASP A 236 18.49 -7.41 7.32
CA ASP A 236 19.66 -8.08 6.71
C ASP A 236 20.29 -9.14 7.65
N GLU A 237 19.76 -9.34 8.85
CA GLU A 237 20.14 -10.39 9.81
C GLU A 237 19.15 -11.58 9.73
#